data_14217625595ffe62ecf9a11a72f032d1
#
_entry.id   14217625595ffe62ecf9a11a72f032d1
#
_cell.length_a   1.000
_cell.length_b   1.000
_cell.length_c   1.000
_cell.angle_alpha   90.00
_cell.angle_beta   90.00
_cell.angle_gamma   90.00
#
_symmetry.space_group_name_H-M   'P 1'
#
loop_
_entity.id
_entity.type
_entity.pdbx_description
1 polymer ?
#
loop_
_entity_poly.entity_id
_entity_poly.type
_entity_poly.pdbx_seq_one_letter_code
_entity_poly.pdbx_strand_id
1 'polypeptide(L)'
;MGILRVYHPDIEEFVTVKNDPRELNNFNLSVAVTDAFIAACREDGPFSLVNPRNGREARKIRALSLLDLIARSAWGSGEPGLVFLDTINRSNPTPHAGAIEATNPCGEQPLLPYESCCLGSINLVKVLRGEAIDWEKLERLVHLAVRFLDTS
;
A
#
# COMPACT_ATOMS: atom_id res chain seq x y z
N MET A 1 7.92 -5.85 -0.03
CA MET A 1 7.47 -4.51 0.38
C MET A 1 7.34 -4.44 1.89
N GLY A 2 7.70 -3.29 2.50
CA GLY A 2 7.46 -3.01 3.91
C GLY A 2 6.42 -1.90 4.07
N ILE A 3 5.48 -2.10 4.99
CA ILE A 3 4.48 -1.09 5.35
C ILE A 3 4.58 -0.84 6.85
N LEU A 4 4.73 0.42 7.26
CA LEU A 4 4.72 0.80 8.66
C LEU A 4 3.55 1.74 8.94
N ARG A 5 2.87 1.50 10.07
CA ARG A 5 1.76 2.35 10.49
C ARG A 5 2.28 3.73 10.90
N VAL A 6 1.59 4.78 10.47
CA VAL A 6 1.98 6.18 10.70
C VAL A 6 2.17 6.54 12.17
N TYR A 7 1.52 5.83 13.08
CA TYR A 7 1.65 6.04 14.52
C TYR A 7 2.76 5.22 15.19
N HIS A 8 3.59 4.47 14.42
CA HIS A 8 4.70 3.72 14.99
C HIS A 8 5.79 4.66 15.52
N PRO A 9 6.44 4.38 16.67
CA PRO A 9 7.48 5.25 17.24
C PRO A 9 8.66 5.52 16.29
N ASP A 10 9.03 4.55 15.45
CA ASP A 10 10.16 4.62 14.53
C ASP A 10 9.78 5.14 13.13
N ILE A 11 8.60 5.78 13.01
CA ILE A 11 8.07 6.21 11.71
C ILE A 11 8.97 7.20 10.97
N GLU A 12 9.62 8.12 11.69
CA GLU A 12 10.51 9.12 11.08
C GLU A 12 11.77 8.47 10.50
N GLU A 13 12.35 7.49 11.21
CA GLU A 13 13.48 6.69 10.72
C GLU A 13 13.05 5.86 9.47
N PHE A 14 11.92 5.21 9.55
CA PHE A 14 11.36 4.44 8.42
C PHE A 14 11.15 5.30 7.17
N VAL A 15 10.63 6.52 7.33
CA VAL A 15 10.37 7.46 6.23
C VAL A 15 11.67 7.91 5.56
N THR A 16 12.74 8.07 6.33
CA THR A 16 13.99 8.64 5.84
C THR A 16 15.04 7.61 5.43
N VAL A 17 14.82 6.33 5.69
CA VAL A 17 15.83 5.28 5.46
C VAL A 17 16.32 5.23 4.02
N LYS A 18 15.45 5.49 3.03
CA LYS A 18 15.81 5.52 1.61
C LYS A 18 16.38 6.85 1.11
N ASN A 19 16.60 7.82 1.97
CA ASN A 19 17.36 9.02 1.61
C ASN A 19 18.84 8.66 1.37
N ASP A 20 19.34 7.55 1.92
CA ASP A 20 20.59 6.92 1.48
C ASP A 20 20.26 5.88 0.37
N PRO A 21 20.73 6.08 -0.88
CA PRO A 21 20.42 5.18 -1.99
C PRO A 21 21.04 3.78 -1.86
N ARG A 22 21.89 3.56 -0.86
CA ARG A 22 22.49 2.24 -0.57
C ARG A 22 21.60 1.39 0.32
N GLU A 23 20.66 2.01 1.04
CA GLU A 23 19.77 1.34 1.98
C GLU A 23 18.50 0.85 1.28
N LEU A 24 18.11 -0.38 1.56
CA LEU A 24 16.85 -1.02 1.11
C LEU A 24 16.50 -0.79 -0.37
N ASN A 25 17.49 -0.72 -1.25
CA ASN A 25 17.32 -0.36 -2.68
C ASN A 25 16.47 -1.37 -3.48
N ASN A 26 16.34 -2.63 -3.00
CA ASN A 26 15.51 -3.68 -3.60
C ASN A 26 14.19 -3.91 -2.85
N PHE A 27 13.75 -2.93 -2.05
CA PHE A 27 12.61 -3.10 -1.15
C PHE A 27 11.71 -1.86 -1.18
N ASN A 28 10.46 -2.01 -1.60
CA ASN A 28 9.49 -0.91 -1.60
C ASN A 28 8.99 -0.62 -0.19
N LEU A 29 8.82 0.66 0.14
CA LEU A 29 8.32 1.12 1.43
C LEU A 29 7.06 1.96 1.28
N SER A 30 6.12 1.80 2.19
CA SER A 30 4.92 2.64 2.29
C SER A 30 4.53 2.90 3.73
N VAL A 31 3.96 4.08 3.97
CA VAL A 31 3.38 4.45 5.26
C VAL A 31 1.87 4.19 5.22
N ALA A 32 1.40 3.39 6.16
CA ALA A 32 -0.04 3.17 6.35
C ALA A 32 -0.62 4.31 7.19
N VAL A 33 -1.34 5.22 6.55
CA VAL A 33 -1.98 6.37 7.18
C VAL A 33 -3.41 6.07 7.62
N THR A 34 -3.85 6.78 8.67
CA THR A 34 -5.19 6.69 9.23
C THR A 34 -5.97 7.98 9.02
N ASP A 35 -7.30 7.90 9.10
CA ASP A 35 -8.16 9.08 9.06
C ASP A 35 -7.82 10.05 10.20
N ALA A 36 -7.49 9.52 11.38
CA ALA A 36 -7.07 10.32 12.54
C ALA A 36 -5.77 11.12 12.28
N PHE A 37 -4.80 10.51 11.58
CA PHE A 37 -3.59 11.23 11.17
C PHE A 37 -3.90 12.37 10.19
N ILE A 38 -4.73 12.09 9.19
CA ILE A 38 -5.12 13.09 8.19
C ILE A 38 -5.91 14.24 8.84
N ALA A 39 -6.80 13.94 9.80
CA ALA A 39 -7.50 14.96 10.57
C ALA A 39 -6.52 15.83 11.38
N ALA A 40 -5.58 15.21 12.09
CA ALA A 40 -4.55 15.93 12.84
C ALA A 40 -3.67 16.82 11.93
N CYS A 41 -3.37 16.38 10.70
CA CYS A 41 -2.66 17.21 9.72
C CYS A 41 -3.46 18.44 9.30
N ARG A 42 -4.78 18.30 9.08
CA ARG A 42 -5.66 19.42 8.69
C ARG A 42 -5.79 20.48 9.79
N GLU A 43 -5.77 20.03 11.03
CA GLU A 43 -5.87 20.89 12.22
C GLU A 43 -4.51 21.41 12.67
N ASP A 44 -3.43 21.00 12.01
CA ASP A 44 -2.04 21.26 12.43
C ASP A 44 -1.76 20.86 13.90
N GLY A 45 -2.42 19.77 14.29
CA GLY A 45 -2.44 19.30 15.67
C GLY A 45 -1.35 18.31 16.03
N PRO A 46 -1.28 17.95 17.32
CA PRO A 46 -0.41 16.89 17.81
C PRO A 46 -0.94 15.52 17.39
N PHE A 47 -0.02 14.60 17.12
CA PHE A 47 -0.31 13.21 16.80
C PHE A 47 0.52 12.28 17.68
N SER A 48 -0.13 11.30 18.31
CA SER A 48 0.52 10.38 19.23
C SER A 48 1.14 9.20 18.49
N LEU A 49 2.41 8.95 18.72
CA LEU A 49 3.08 7.72 18.33
C LEU A 49 2.92 6.68 19.43
N VAL A 50 2.54 5.46 19.04
CA VAL A 50 2.09 4.41 19.95
C VAL A 50 2.99 3.18 19.84
N ASN A 51 3.49 2.69 20.97
CA ASN A 51 4.28 1.48 21.02
C ASN A 51 3.38 0.26 20.72
N PRO A 52 3.66 -0.53 19.65
CA PRO A 52 2.80 -1.63 19.23
C PRO A 52 2.77 -2.80 20.21
N ARG A 53 3.77 -2.91 21.11
CA ARG A 53 3.86 -4.01 22.08
C ARG A 53 2.91 -3.84 23.27
N ASN A 54 2.62 -2.60 23.67
CA ASN A 54 1.86 -2.33 24.89
C ASN A 54 0.72 -1.31 24.73
N GLY A 55 0.56 -0.75 23.50
CA GLY A 55 -0.48 0.22 23.18
C GLY A 55 -0.31 1.59 23.87
N ARG A 56 0.83 1.85 24.53
CA ARG A 56 1.06 3.12 25.22
C ARG A 56 1.62 4.17 24.29
N GLU A 57 1.25 5.42 24.55
CA GLU A 57 1.86 6.56 23.87
C GLU A 57 3.37 6.59 24.19
N ALA A 58 4.20 6.61 23.17
CA ALA A 58 5.63 6.72 23.27
C ALA A 58 6.07 8.21 23.27
N ARG A 59 5.50 8.99 22.35
CA ARG A 59 5.72 10.45 22.24
C ARG A 59 4.66 11.08 21.35
N LYS A 60 4.55 12.41 21.39
CA LYS A 60 3.75 13.19 20.45
C LYS A 60 4.65 13.93 19.48
N ILE A 61 4.14 14.05 18.26
CA ILE A 61 4.75 14.84 17.19
C ILE A 61 3.70 15.78 16.59
N ARG A 62 4.12 16.78 15.86
CA ARG A 62 3.21 17.59 15.03
C ARG A 62 2.88 16.80 13.76
N ALA A 63 1.60 16.50 13.52
CA ALA A 63 1.17 15.67 12.41
C ALA A 63 1.63 16.22 11.04
N LEU A 64 1.50 17.53 10.84
CA LEU A 64 1.90 18.19 9.59
C LEU A 64 3.41 18.08 9.35
N SER A 65 4.24 18.11 10.41
CA SER A 65 5.70 17.93 10.26
C SER A 65 6.07 16.54 9.77
N LEU A 66 5.37 15.50 10.23
CA LEU A 66 5.54 14.14 9.71
C LEU A 66 5.08 14.01 8.26
N LEU A 67 3.94 14.62 7.90
CA LEU A 67 3.46 14.63 6.52
C LEU A 67 4.46 15.33 5.58
N ASP A 68 5.02 16.47 5.99
CA ASP A 68 6.06 17.18 5.24
C ASP A 68 7.33 16.32 5.08
N LEU A 69 7.72 15.58 6.11
CA LEU A 69 8.86 14.67 6.05
C LEU A 69 8.61 13.55 5.03
N ILE A 70 7.42 12.93 5.06
CA ILE A 70 7.01 11.92 4.09
C ILE A 70 7.05 12.49 2.67
N ALA A 71 6.45 13.66 2.47
CA ALA A 71 6.39 14.30 1.14
C ALA A 71 7.78 14.62 0.59
N ARG A 72 8.69 15.15 1.42
CA ARG A 72 10.08 15.47 1.03
C ARG A 72 10.87 14.20 0.69
N SER A 73 10.76 13.14 1.49
CA SER A 73 11.43 11.87 1.22
C SER A 73 10.91 11.24 -0.08
N ALA A 74 9.59 11.21 -0.27
CA ALA A 74 8.98 10.71 -1.50
C ALA A 74 9.37 11.53 -2.73
N TRP A 75 9.46 12.86 -2.61
CA TRP A 75 9.94 13.71 -3.71
C TRP A 75 11.40 13.46 -4.05
N GLY A 76 12.24 13.20 -3.05
CA GLY A 76 13.69 13.01 -3.23
C GLY A 76 14.07 11.62 -3.76
N SER A 77 13.40 10.56 -3.31
CA SER A 77 13.75 9.17 -3.58
C SER A 77 12.66 8.37 -4.33
N GLY A 78 11.45 8.92 -4.46
CA GLY A 78 10.28 8.20 -4.97
C GLY A 78 9.54 7.40 -3.89
N GLU A 79 10.05 7.35 -2.66
CA GLU A 79 9.48 6.59 -1.54
C GLU A 79 9.57 7.37 -0.22
N PRO A 80 8.73 7.05 0.77
CA PRO A 80 7.71 6.00 0.80
C PRO A 80 6.42 6.36 0.05
N GLY A 81 5.66 5.34 -0.36
CA GLY A 81 4.27 5.50 -0.78
C GLY A 81 3.34 5.72 0.42
N LEU A 82 2.06 6.04 0.15
CA LEU A 82 1.01 6.13 1.16
C LEU A 82 -0.07 5.09 0.92
N VAL A 83 -0.51 4.43 1.99
CA VAL A 83 -1.64 3.49 2.00
C VAL A 83 -2.69 4.00 2.98
N PHE A 84 -3.87 4.32 2.49
CA PHE A 84 -4.98 4.87 3.29
C PHE A 84 -5.82 3.73 3.88
N LEU A 85 -5.31 3.11 4.97
CA LEU A 85 -5.87 1.88 5.53
C LEU A 85 -7.33 1.96 5.93
N ASP A 86 -7.76 3.05 6.56
CA ASP A 86 -9.15 3.18 6.98
C ASP A 86 -10.09 3.28 5.77
N THR A 87 -9.67 3.99 4.72
CA THR A 87 -10.43 4.10 3.47
C THR A 87 -10.54 2.74 2.77
N ILE A 88 -9.46 2.00 2.69
CA ILE A 88 -9.44 0.67 2.10
C ILE A 88 -10.34 -0.28 2.89
N ASN A 89 -10.25 -0.27 4.22
CA ASN A 89 -11.07 -1.14 5.05
C ASN A 89 -12.56 -0.82 5.02
N ARG A 90 -12.95 0.45 4.78
CA ARG A 90 -14.37 0.77 4.54
C ARG A 90 -14.95 0.11 3.29
N SER A 91 -14.10 -0.21 2.34
CA SER A 91 -14.47 -0.88 1.06
C SER A 91 -14.02 -2.35 1.01
N ASN A 92 -13.60 -2.92 2.14
CA ASN A 92 -13.18 -4.31 2.21
C ASN A 92 -14.36 -5.24 1.82
N PRO A 93 -14.23 -6.06 0.76
CA PRO A 93 -15.30 -6.96 0.31
C PRO A 93 -15.50 -8.17 1.22
N THR A 94 -14.53 -8.47 2.08
CA THR A 94 -14.51 -9.64 2.96
C THR A 94 -14.25 -9.28 4.44
N PRO A 95 -15.03 -8.35 5.04
CA PRO A 95 -14.76 -7.85 6.39
C PRO A 95 -14.88 -8.95 7.46
N HIS A 96 -15.61 -10.02 7.17
CA HIS A 96 -15.75 -11.19 8.04
C HIS A 96 -14.46 -12.03 8.14
N ALA A 97 -13.57 -11.94 7.15
CA ALA A 97 -12.29 -12.64 7.15
C ALA A 97 -11.18 -11.87 7.88
N GLY A 98 -11.36 -10.57 8.11
CA GLY A 98 -10.41 -9.74 8.84
C GLY A 98 -10.25 -8.34 8.25
N ALA A 99 -9.33 -7.57 8.81
CA ALA A 99 -8.97 -6.25 8.31
C ALA A 99 -7.81 -6.34 7.31
N ILE A 100 -7.89 -5.54 6.27
CA ILE A 100 -6.79 -5.34 5.33
C ILE A 100 -5.67 -4.60 6.04
N GLU A 101 -4.44 -5.12 5.99
CA GLU A 101 -3.29 -4.56 6.68
C GLU A 101 -2.15 -4.14 5.76
N ALA A 102 -2.15 -4.63 4.53
CA ALA A 102 -1.08 -4.40 3.57
C ALA A 102 -1.60 -4.28 2.14
N THR A 103 -0.69 -4.01 1.22
CA THR A 103 -0.90 -4.10 -0.23
C THR A 103 0.30 -4.76 -0.88
N ASN A 104 0.19 -5.15 -2.15
CA ASN A 104 1.34 -5.46 -2.97
C ASN A 104 2.18 -4.19 -3.25
N PRO A 105 3.39 -4.29 -3.83
CA PRO A 105 4.30 -3.15 -4.02
C PRO A 105 3.71 -1.97 -4.79
N CYS A 106 2.89 -2.20 -5.80
CA CYS A 106 2.27 -1.14 -6.60
C CYS A 106 0.99 -0.58 -5.98
N GLY A 107 0.45 -1.22 -4.93
CA GLY A 107 -0.72 -0.74 -4.18
C GLY A 107 -2.08 -1.06 -4.79
N GLU A 108 -2.12 -1.78 -5.91
CA GLU A 108 -3.38 -2.11 -6.60
C GLU A 108 -4.16 -3.24 -5.95
N GLN A 109 -3.51 -4.06 -5.10
CA GLN A 109 -4.15 -5.18 -4.43
C GLN A 109 -4.03 -5.07 -2.91
N PRO A 110 -5.07 -4.62 -2.22
CA PRO A 110 -5.16 -4.69 -0.75
C PRO A 110 -5.26 -6.15 -0.27
N LEU A 111 -4.51 -6.46 0.80
CA LEU A 111 -4.33 -7.81 1.29
C LEU A 111 -4.65 -7.91 2.78
N LEU A 112 -5.32 -9.00 3.16
CA LEU A 112 -5.43 -9.46 4.53
C LEU A 112 -4.08 -10.06 5.01
N PRO A 113 -3.89 -10.27 6.33
CA PRO A 113 -2.76 -11.04 6.83
C PRO A 113 -2.65 -12.41 6.16
N TYR A 114 -1.43 -12.79 5.78
CA TYR A 114 -1.09 -14.07 5.14
C TYR A 114 -1.64 -14.28 3.72
N GLU A 115 -2.22 -13.25 3.11
CA GLU A 115 -2.59 -13.29 1.70
C GLU A 115 -1.43 -12.91 0.78
N SER A 116 -1.50 -13.37 -0.44
CA SER A 116 -0.60 -12.99 -1.52
C SER A 116 -1.38 -12.70 -2.80
N CYS A 117 -0.79 -11.94 -3.72
CA CYS A 117 -1.38 -11.70 -5.02
C CYS A 117 -0.97 -12.78 -6.02
N CYS A 118 -1.95 -13.32 -6.76
CA CYS A 118 -1.73 -14.16 -7.94
C CYS A 118 -1.93 -13.30 -9.19
N LEU A 119 -0.88 -13.16 -10.00
CA LEU A 119 -0.89 -12.29 -11.18
C LEU A 119 -0.90 -13.08 -12.47
N GLY A 120 -1.65 -12.58 -13.45
CA GLY A 120 -1.62 -13.03 -14.82
C GLY A 120 -1.80 -11.85 -15.78
N SER A 121 -1.16 -11.91 -16.94
CA SER A 121 -1.28 -10.88 -17.96
C SER A 121 -1.59 -11.50 -19.31
N ILE A 122 -2.57 -10.94 -20.03
CA ILE A 122 -2.91 -11.35 -21.39
C ILE A 122 -2.24 -10.41 -22.36
N ASN A 123 -1.41 -10.95 -23.27
CA ASN A 123 -0.84 -10.19 -24.36
C ASN A 123 -1.90 -9.88 -25.42
N LEU A 124 -2.43 -8.67 -25.40
CA LEU A 124 -3.50 -8.24 -26.29
C LEU A 124 -3.11 -8.28 -27.77
N VAL A 125 -1.84 -8.11 -28.12
CA VAL A 125 -1.36 -8.23 -29.52
C VAL A 125 -1.61 -9.65 -30.04
N LYS A 126 -1.58 -10.67 -29.19
CA LYS A 126 -1.84 -12.07 -29.59
C LYS A 126 -3.32 -12.41 -29.75
N VAL A 127 -4.21 -11.49 -29.40
CA VAL A 127 -5.67 -11.63 -29.62
C VAL A 127 -6.16 -10.77 -30.79
N LEU A 128 -5.26 -10.20 -31.57
CA LEU A 128 -5.63 -9.53 -32.81
C LEU A 128 -5.87 -10.55 -33.95
N ARG A 129 -6.88 -10.26 -34.77
CA ARG A 129 -7.15 -10.88 -36.07
C ARG A 129 -7.09 -9.79 -37.12
N GLY A 130 -5.90 -9.66 -37.79
CA GLY A 130 -5.60 -8.48 -38.59
C GLY A 130 -5.48 -7.23 -37.70
N GLU A 131 -6.24 -6.19 -38.00
CA GLU A 131 -6.25 -4.93 -37.22
C GLU A 131 -7.35 -4.87 -36.15
N ALA A 132 -8.18 -5.91 -36.05
CA ALA A 132 -9.31 -5.97 -35.10
C ALA A 132 -9.05 -6.93 -33.95
N ILE A 133 -9.70 -6.68 -32.81
CA ILE A 133 -9.68 -7.60 -31.65
C ILE A 133 -10.58 -8.80 -31.96
N ASP A 134 -10.05 -10.00 -31.77
CA ASP A 134 -10.80 -11.24 -31.72
C ASP A 134 -11.44 -11.39 -30.33
N TRP A 135 -12.66 -10.88 -30.20
CA TRP A 135 -13.38 -10.84 -28.92
C TRP A 135 -13.67 -12.24 -28.37
N GLU A 136 -14.00 -13.21 -29.21
CA GLU A 136 -14.26 -14.59 -28.79
C GLU A 136 -13.00 -15.23 -28.19
N LYS A 137 -11.86 -15.01 -28.81
CA LYS A 137 -10.57 -15.47 -28.31
C LYS A 137 -10.20 -14.78 -26.99
N LEU A 138 -10.42 -13.47 -26.90
CA LEU A 138 -10.14 -12.70 -25.67
C LEU A 138 -11.00 -13.20 -24.52
N GLU A 139 -12.32 -13.35 -24.72
CA GLU A 139 -13.24 -13.85 -23.71
C GLU A 139 -12.81 -15.23 -23.19
N ARG A 140 -12.50 -16.15 -24.08
CA ARG A 140 -12.01 -17.49 -23.70
C ARG A 140 -10.72 -17.44 -22.90
N LEU A 141 -9.77 -16.56 -23.28
CA LEU A 141 -8.51 -16.40 -22.56
C LEU A 141 -8.71 -15.78 -21.19
N VAL A 142 -9.62 -14.81 -21.05
CA VAL A 142 -9.97 -14.22 -19.75
C VAL A 142 -10.57 -15.27 -18.81
N HIS A 143 -11.55 -16.03 -19.27
CA HIS A 143 -12.15 -17.11 -18.48
C HIS A 143 -11.12 -18.15 -18.04
N LEU A 144 -10.22 -18.54 -18.94
CA LEU A 144 -9.15 -19.49 -18.63
C LEU A 144 -8.16 -18.93 -17.60
N ALA A 145 -7.74 -17.66 -17.78
CA ALA A 145 -6.81 -17.00 -16.89
C ALA A 145 -7.37 -16.82 -15.47
N VAL A 146 -8.62 -16.36 -15.35
CA VAL A 146 -9.31 -16.24 -14.07
C VAL A 146 -9.40 -17.59 -13.37
N ARG A 147 -9.86 -18.63 -14.07
CA ARG A 147 -9.94 -19.97 -13.50
C ARG A 147 -8.59 -20.51 -13.05
N PHE A 148 -7.52 -20.23 -13.82
CA PHE A 148 -6.17 -20.65 -13.45
C PHE A 148 -5.70 -19.95 -12.16
N LEU A 149 -5.90 -18.63 -12.07
CA LEU A 149 -5.48 -17.84 -10.89
C LEU A 149 -6.30 -18.18 -9.63
N ASP A 150 -7.59 -18.51 -9.81
CA ASP A 150 -8.48 -18.88 -8.71
C ASP A 150 -8.15 -20.27 -8.11
N THR A 151 -7.45 -21.10 -8.86
CA THR A 151 -7.08 -22.47 -8.44
C THR A 151 -5.59 -22.60 -8.03
N SER A 152 -4.85 -21.51 -8.07
CA SER A 152 -3.43 -21.46 -7.65
C SER A 152 -3.30 -21.15 -6.19
#